data_a4a3c5b0d1713a6b7b27068e7e2c50be
#
_entry.id   a4a3c5b0d1713a6b7b27068e7e2c50be
#
_cell.length_a   1.000
_cell.length_b   1.000
_cell.length_c   1.000
_cell.angle_alpha   90.00
_cell.angle_beta   90.00
_cell.angle_gamma   90.00
#
_symmetry.space_group_name_H-M   'P 1'
#
loop_
_entity.id
_entity.type
_entity.pdbx_description
1 polymer ?
#
loop_
_entity_poly.entity_id
_entity_poly.type
_entity_poly.pdbx_seq_one_letter_code
_entity_poly.pdbx_strand_id
1 'polypeptide(L)'
;MVRSGEGVNNTSVRAENRRRVAYLLYQRGALSKQAISRELGLSIPTVNLLVSQLREEGLLTLQSGASTGGRIPEIAHFRYDSQYVFGLEVTDHHLRIVLIDLAGTPLFHAYHDLPFRKEQSYWIEARSLLYSIMKQRNLTPANILGVGVAIPGVVRWDLHQVDFAPTLDLRYFDYRAVEDIFVLPVIIENEANAAGFAESWLQSRDQADGIYLSINKGVGGAVIVDHALSYGINRRSGEFGHMTLVPGGRRCSCGKEGCFEAYCSTRVLADLTGGDLAAFFRRKREEPHLQQVWETYLRYLAQAVSNICVALDVPVVIGGDIALYLGNDFQHFIDMVEAMIPFSSHPYVSLSSAGADAACVGAALLLVARRLQLLPGV
;
A
#
# COMPACT_ATOMS: atom_id res chain seq x y z
N MET A 1 -33.75 -13.83 -15.70
CA MET A 1 -34.40 -14.06 -14.38
C MET A 1 -33.97 -12.91 -13.50
N VAL A 2 -34.89 -12.02 -13.21
CA VAL A 2 -34.71 -10.82 -12.38
C VAL A 2 -34.52 -11.29 -10.94
N ARG A 3 -33.37 -10.97 -10.32
CA ARG A 3 -33.18 -11.17 -8.89
C ARG A 3 -34.04 -10.15 -8.14
N SER A 4 -35.01 -10.67 -7.40
CA SER A 4 -35.88 -9.95 -6.48
C SER A 4 -35.09 -9.13 -5.48
N GLY A 5 -35.50 -7.85 -5.28
CA GLY A 5 -34.88 -6.90 -4.38
C GLY A 5 -34.89 -7.41 -2.94
N GLU A 6 -33.70 -7.57 -2.37
CA GLU A 6 -33.53 -7.57 -0.92
C GLU A 6 -33.88 -6.16 -0.42
N GLY A 7 -34.86 -6.08 0.45
CA GLY A 7 -35.26 -4.82 1.08
C GLY A 7 -34.04 -4.18 1.78
N VAL A 8 -33.72 -2.96 1.41
CA VAL A 8 -32.63 -2.19 2.02
C VAL A 8 -32.90 -2.09 3.53
N ASN A 9 -32.16 -2.84 4.34
CA ASN A 9 -32.34 -2.88 5.77
C ASN A 9 -31.83 -1.54 6.35
N ASN A 10 -32.62 -0.91 7.22
CA ASN A 10 -32.27 0.37 7.89
C ASN A 10 -30.89 0.35 8.55
N THR A 11 -30.43 -0.83 8.97
CA THR A 11 -29.10 -1.03 9.57
C THR A 11 -27.99 -0.86 8.53
N SER A 12 -28.15 -1.37 7.32
CA SER A 12 -27.15 -1.24 6.23
C SER A 12 -27.05 0.21 5.73
N VAL A 13 -28.19 0.91 5.61
CA VAL A 13 -28.22 2.34 5.24
C VAL A 13 -27.52 3.19 6.30
N ARG A 14 -27.75 2.88 7.58
CA ARG A 14 -27.12 3.61 8.68
C ARG A 14 -25.61 3.39 8.72
N ALA A 15 -25.14 2.17 8.51
CA ALA A 15 -23.72 1.84 8.44
C ALA A 15 -23.05 2.57 7.26
N GLU A 16 -23.68 2.57 6.09
CA GLU A 16 -23.18 3.29 4.92
C GLU A 16 -23.14 4.81 5.14
N ASN A 17 -24.17 5.41 5.72
CA ASN A 17 -24.16 6.83 6.03
C ASN A 17 -23.09 7.18 7.08
N ARG A 18 -22.85 6.30 8.09
CA ARG A 18 -21.74 6.48 9.03
C ARG A 18 -20.40 6.46 8.32
N ARG A 19 -20.17 5.50 7.43
CA ARG A 19 -18.96 5.41 6.60
C ARG A 19 -18.75 6.70 5.81
N ARG A 20 -19.77 7.18 5.11
CA ARG A 20 -19.72 8.42 4.31
C ARG A 20 -19.37 9.66 5.15
N VAL A 21 -19.96 9.81 6.34
CA VAL A 21 -19.65 10.92 7.26
C VAL A 21 -18.24 10.81 7.79
N ALA A 22 -17.79 9.62 8.21
CA ALA A 22 -16.42 9.40 8.69
C ALA A 22 -15.40 9.71 7.59
N TYR A 23 -15.64 9.22 6.38
CA TYR A 23 -14.79 9.45 5.23
C TYR A 23 -14.69 10.93 4.84
N LEU A 24 -15.84 11.63 4.77
CA LEU A 24 -15.86 13.05 4.46
C LEU A 24 -15.07 13.87 5.50
N LEU A 25 -15.26 13.58 6.79
CA LEU A 25 -14.52 14.24 7.86
C LEU A 25 -13.03 13.87 7.87
N TYR A 26 -12.71 12.62 7.62
CA TYR A 26 -11.33 12.16 7.44
C TYR A 26 -10.61 12.97 6.34
N GLN A 27 -11.28 13.23 5.23
CA GLN A 27 -10.69 13.91 4.10
C GLN A 27 -10.60 15.43 4.26
N ARG A 28 -11.62 16.05 4.90
CA ARG A 28 -11.72 17.52 5.06
C ARG A 28 -11.06 18.02 6.33
N GLY A 29 -10.75 17.13 7.27
CA GLY A 29 -10.22 17.46 8.58
C GLY A 29 -11.26 18.09 9.52
N ALA A 30 -12.02 19.06 9.04
CA ALA A 30 -13.02 19.77 9.85
C ALA A 30 -14.19 20.27 9.01
N LEU A 31 -15.42 20.03 9.47
CA LEU A 31 -16.66 20.52 8.84
C LEU A 31 -17.74 20.84 9.86
N SER A 32 -18.58 21.83 9.54
CA SER A 32 -19.82 22.05 10.28
C SER A 32 -20.86 20.96 9.97
N LYS A 33 -21.75 20.68 10.93
CA LYS A 33 -22.83 19.71 10.73
C LYS A 33 -23.74 20.07 9.55
N GLN A 34 -23.92 21.36 9.26
CA GLN A 34 -24.67 21.84 8.10
C GLN A 34 -23.92 21.56 6.79
N ALA A 35 -22.60 21.71 6.77
CA ALA A 35 -21.80 21.38 5.60
C ALA A 35 -21.85 19.87 5.30
N ILE A 36 -21.72 19.01 6.33
CA ILE A 36 -21.84 17.57 6.19
C ILE A 36 -23.24 17.19 5.66
N SER A 37 -24.30 17.80 6.22
CA SER A 37 -25.67 17.57 5.76
C SER A 37 -25.86 17.90 4.28
N ARG A 38 -25.34 19.04 3.84
CA ARG A 38 -25.43 19.51 2.46
C ARG A 38 -24.61 18.66 1.50
N GLU A 39 -23.35 18.33 1.85
CA GLU A 39 -22.45 17.56 0.97
C GLU A 39 -22.91 16.11 0.79
N LEU A 40 -23.50 15.51 1.83
CA LEU A 40 -23.92 14.12 1.78
C LEU A 40 -25.43 13.93 1.50
N GLY A 41 -26.22 15.01 1.46
CA GLY A 41 -27.69 14.93 1.32
C GLY A 41 -28.39 14.29 2.52
N LEU A 42 -27.80 14.37 3.72
CA LEU A 42 -28.34 13.76 4.93
C LEU A 42 -29.11 14.79 5.76
N SER A 43 -30.17 14.34 6.46
CA SER A 43 -30.89 15.20 7.39
C SER A 43 -30.01 15.61 8.58
N ILE A 44 -30.22 16.83 9.13
CA ILE A 44 -29.47 17.30 10.31
C ILE A 44 -29.60 16.37 11.51
N PRO A 45 -30.77 15.79 11.85
CA PRO A 45 -30.88 14.78 12.91
C PRO A 45 -29.97 13.55 12.66
N THR A 46 -29.90 13.05 11.41
CA THR A 46 -29.03 11.94 11.04
C THR A 46 -27.56 12.31 11.24
N VAL A 47 -27.13 13.48 10.76
CA VAL A 47 -25.75 13.97 10.94
C VAL A 47 -25.40 14.13 12.42
N ASN A 48 -26.30 14.69 13.24
CA ASN A 48 -26.09 14.82 14.68
C ASN A 48 -25.84 13.47 15.35
N LEU A 49 -26.65 12.46 15.01
CA LEU A 49 -26.50 11.10 15.55
C LEU A 49 -25.13 10.50 15.15
N LEU A 50 -24.77 10.58 13.86
CA LEU A 50 -23.55 9.97 13.34
C LEU A 50 -22.29 10.67 13.86
N VAL A 51 -22.31 11.99 13.94
CA VAL A 51 -21.20 12.79 14.54
C VAL A 51 -21.06 12.48 16.03
N SER A 52 -22.18 12.29 16.77
CA SER A 52 -22.12 11.87 18.18
C SER A 52 -21.45 10.53 18.35
N GLN A 53 -21.83 9.54 17.52
CA GLN A 53 -21.22 8.20 17.53
C GLN A 53 -19.71 8.25 17.26
N LEU A 54 -19.28 8.95 16.22
CA LEU A 54 -17.85 9.09 15.88
C LEU A 54 -17.07 9.83 16.98
N ARG A 55 -17.70 10.79 17.69
CA ARG A 55 -17.10 11.45 18.84
C ARG A 55 -16.97 10.48 20.04
N GLU A 56 -17.97 9.68 20.33
CA GLU A 56 -17.93 8.65 21.38
C GLU A 56 -16.86 7.61 21.12
N GLU A 57 -16.59 7.30 19.85
CA GLU A 57 -15.48 6.45 19.41
C GLU A 57 -14.11 7.13 19.49
N GLY A 58 -14.06 8.42 19.88
CA GLY A 58 -12.82 9.20 19.99
C GLY A 58 -12.25 9.72 18.68
N LEU A 59 -12.93 9.50 17.54
CA LEU A 59 -12.48 9.92 16.20
C LEU A 59 -12.71 11.40 15.92
N LEU A 60 -13.58 12.07 16.68
CA LEU A 60 -13.92 13.49 16.49
C LEU A 60 -13.84 14.29 17.78
N THR A 61 -13.53 15.57 17.62
CA THR A 61 -13.82 16.62 18.62
C THR A 61 -14.83 17.62 18.03
N LEU A 62 -15.60 18.29 18.90
CA LEU A 62 -16.50 19.36 18.51
C LEU A 62 -15.96 20.66 19.07
N GLN A 63 -15.90 21.68 18.24
CA GLN A 63 -15.49 23.04 18.62
C GLN A 63 -16.52 24.05 18.13
N SER A 64 -16.68 25.14 18.88
CA SER A 64 -17.52 26.24 18.44
C SER A 64 -16.85 27.03 17.31
N GLY A 65 -17.55 27.18 16.19
CA GLY A 65 -17.08 27.99 15.07
C GLY A 65 -17.16 29.49 15.33
N ALA A 66 -16.71 30.29 14.36
CA ALA A 66 -16.83 31.76 14.42
C ALA A 66 -18.31 32.20 14.33
N SER A 67 -18.72 33.18 15.15
CA SER A 67 -20.05 33.74 15.06
C SER A 67 -20.16 34.67 13.84
N THR A 68 -21.15 34.42 12.99
CA THR A 68 -21.48 35.26 11.83
C THR A 68 -22.83 35.99 12.00
N GLY A 69 -23.23 36.27 13.26
CA GLY A 69 -24.49 36.97 13.57
C GLY A 69 -25.71 36.07 13.78
N GLY A 70 -25.52 34.75 13.89
CA GLY A 70 -26.56 33.75 14.17
C GLY A 70 -26.11 32.73 15.22
N ARG A 71 -26.81 31.60 15.28
CA ARG A 71 -26.40 30.47 16.16
C ARG A 71 -25.01 29.99 15.76
N ILE A 72 -24.08 29.99 16.71
CA ILE A 72 -22.70 29.57 16.53
C ILE A 72 -22.69 28.10 16.04
N PRO A 73 -22.13 27.81 14.87
CA PRO A 73 -22.09 26.46 14.35
C PRO A 73 -21.09 25.59 15.14
N GLU A 74 -21.44 24.36 15.43
CA GLU A 74 -20.47 23.36 15.88
C GLU A 74 -19.72 22.76 14.68
N ILE A 75 -18.38 22.78 14.78
CA ILE A 75 -17.47 22.18 13.78
C ILE A 75 -16.94 20.87 14.34
N ALA A 76 -17.13 19.80 13.58
CA ALA A 76 -16.56 18.50 13.87
C ALA A 76 -15.15 18.44 13.26
N HIS A 77 -14.14 18.19 14.11
CA HIS A 77 -12.74 18.03 13.72
C HIS A 77 -12.37 16.55 13.81
N PHE A 78 -11.79 16.01 12.75
CA PHE A 78 -11.26 14.65 12.76
C PHE A 78 -9.96 14.60 13.58
N ARG A 79 -9.83 13.55 14.41
CA ARG A 79 -8.66 13.38 15.28
C ARG A 79 -7.74 12.30 14.69
N TYR A 80 -6.80 12.72 13.87
CA TYR A 80 -5.80 11.81 13.28
C TYR A 80 -4.87 11.22 14.34
N ASP A 81 -4.68 11.91 15.47
CA ASP A 81 -3.85 11.52 16.61
C ASP A 81 -4.57 10.64 17.65
N SER A 82 -5.82 10.26 17.39
CA SER A 82 -6.62 9.48 18.35
C SER A 82 -6.13 8.05 18.53
N GLN A 83 -5.54 7.48 17.50
CA GLN A 83 -4.98 6.13 17.48
C GLN A 83 -3.77 6.08 16.54
N TYR A 84 -2.93 5.06 16.73
CA TYR A 84 -1.72 4.85 15.94
C TYR A 84 -1.69 3.43 15.40
N VAL A 85 -0.92 3.20 14.35
CA VAL A 85 -0.80 1.90 13.71
C VAL A 85 0.67 1.58 13.47
N PHE A 86 1.08 0.37 13.81
CA PHE A 86 2.37 -0.13 13.39
C PHE A 86 2.28 -0.74 12.00
N GLY A 87 3.26 -0.43 11.16
CA GLY A 87 3.52 -1.11 9.91
C GLY A 87 4.87 -1.83 9.98
N LEU A 88 4.90 -3.08 9.57
CA LEU A 88 6.10 -3.89 9.49
C LEU A 88 6.32 -4.35 8.05
N GLU A 89 7.57 -4.34 7.59
CA GLU A 89 7.99 -5.06 6.41
C GLU A 89 8.98 -6.14 6.83
N VAL A 90 8.63 -7.37 6.52
CA VAL A 90 9.41 -8.56 6.86
C VAL A 90 10.07 -9.10 5.60
N THR A 91 11.39 -9.16 5.60
CA THR A 91 12.17 -9.73 4.50
C THR A 91 13.08 -10.86 5.00
N ASP A 92 13.74 -11.55 4.09
CA ASP A 92 14.74 -12.56 4.39
C ASP A 92 15.96 -12.02 5.16
N HIS A 93 16.16 -10.70 5.16
CA HIS A 93 17.37 -10.07 5.74
C HIS A 93 17.07 -9.09 6.88
N HIS A 94 15.90 -8.43 6.88
CA HIS A 94 15.63 -7.36 7.82
C HIS A 94 14.15 -7.26 8.19
N LEU A 95 13.93 -6.58 9.31
CA LEU A 95 12.62 -6.08 9.73
C LEU A 95 12.65 -4.56 9.70
N ARG A 96 11.74 -3.95 8.94
CA ARG A 96 11.49 -2.51 8.97
C ARG A 96 10.21 -2.23 9.77
N ILE A 97 10.21 -1.18 10.56
CA ILE A 97 9.08 -0.80 11.41
C ILE A 97 8.77 0.67 11.20
N VAL A 98 7.50 0.98 10.98
CA VAL A 98 6.97 2.35 11.05
C VAL A 98 5.85 2.44 12.07
N LEU A 99 5.65 3.61 12.66
CA LEU A 99 4.47 3.98 13.42
C LEU A 99 3.84 5.17 12.74
N ILE A 100 2.57 5.05 12.37
CA ILE A 100 1.80 6.12 11.73
C ILE A 100 0.62 6.55 12.60
N ASP A 101 0.15 7.78 12.40
CA ASP A 101 -1.17 8.22 12.86
C ASP A 101 -2.28 7.78 11.88
N LEU A 102 -3.53 8.14 12.16
CA LEU A 102 -4.64 7.82 11.26
C LEU A 102 -4.59 8.57 9.93
N ALA A 103 -3.82 9.67 9.80
CA ALA A 103 -3.60 10.34 8.51
C ALA A 103 -2.62 9.58 7.61
N GLY A 104 -1.90 8.60 8.17
CA GLY A 104 -0.80 7.94 7.49
C GLY A 104 0.53 8.66 7.64
N THR A 105 0.61 9.67 8.52
CA THR A 105 1.84 10.41 8.77
C THR A 105 2.84 9.55 9.55
N PRO A 106 4.04 9.30 9.03
CA PRO A 106 5.06 8.55 9.77
C PRO A 106 5.55 9.37 10.99
N LEU A 107 5.41 8.78 12.18
CA LEU A 107 5.87 9.35 13.44
C LEU A 107 7.17 8.73 13.92
N PHE A 108 7.45 7.53 13.46
CA PHE A 108 8.65 6.78 13.79
C PHE A 108 8.96 5.81 12.67
N HIS A 109 10.23 5.60 12.40
CA HIS A 109 10.73 4.54 11.53
C HIS A 109 11.99 3.92 12.13
N ALA A 110 12.18 2.62 11.92
CA ALA A 110 13.39 1.90 12.30
C ALA A 110 13.67 0.77 11.31
N TYR A 111 14.94 0.49 11.15
CA TYR A 111 15.47 -0.64 10.41
C TYR A 111 16.22 -1.53 11.39
N HIS A 112 15.91 -2.83 11.38
CA HIS A 112 16.56 -3.83 12.21
C HIS A 112 17.15 -4.92 11.32
N ASP A 113 18.44 -5.20 11.48
CA ASP A 113 19.09 -6.37 10.88
C ASP A 113 18.60 -7.63 11.60
N LEU A 114 17.38 -8.02 11.30
CA LEU A 114 16.65 -9.12 11.88
C LEU A 114 16.09 -10.01 10.76
N PRO A 115 16.91 -10.98 10.28
CA PRO A 115 16.47 -11.92 9.25
C PRO A 115 15.25 -12.72 9.71
N PHE A 116 14.30 -12.92 8.78
CA PHE A 116 13.11 -13.70 9.09
C PHE A 116 13.46 -15.12 9.53
N ARG A 117 12.76 -15.61 10.54
CA ARG A 117 12.77 -17.01 11.01
C ARG A 117 11.34 -17.47 11.21
N LYS A 118 11.05 -18.72 10.84
CA LYS A 118 9.69 -19.29 10.95
C LYS A 118 9.21 -19.49 12.39
N GLU A 119 10.14 -19.52 13.34
CA GLU A 119 9.86 -19.78 14.74
C GLU A 119 9.12 -18.62 15.41
N GLN A 120 8.32 -18.94 16.40
CA GLN A 120 7.60 -17.95 17.20
C GLN A 120 8.54 -16.93 17.86
N SER A 121 9.80 -17.33 18.14
CA SER A 121 10.82 -16.44 18.70
C SER A 121 11.03 -15.17 17.88
N TYR A 122 10.95 -15.24 16.53
CA TYR A 122 11.04 -14.08 15.65
C TYR A 122 9.92 -13.06 15.93
N TRP A 123 8.69 -13.54 16.00
CA TRP A 123 7.53 -12.67 16.26
C TRP A 123 7.51 -12.12 17.70
N ILE A 124 8.02 -12.86 18.67
CA ILE A 124 8.22 -12.39 20.04
C ILE A 124 9.26 -11.26 20.07
N GLU A 125 10.35 -11.39 19.32
CA GLU A 125 11.37 -10.35 19.19
C GLU A 125 10.80 -9.11 18.51
N ALA A 126 10.11 -9.27 17.39
CA ALA A 126 9.40 -8.17 16.70
C ALA A 126 8.42 -7.45 17.64
N ARG A 127 7.59 -8.20 18.40
CA ARG A 127 6.70 -7.61 19.41
C ARG A 127 7.47 -6.80 20.44
N SER A 128 8.59 -7.30 20.92
CA SER A 128 9.40 -6.62 21.95
C SER A 128 9.92 -5.27 21.45
N LEU A 129 10.26 -5.18 20.14
CA LEU A 129 10.63 -3.92 19.50
C LEU A 129 9.44 -2.94 19.49
N LEU A 130 8.23 -3.39 19.13
CA LEU A 130 7.04 -2.54 19.15
C LEU A 130 6.74 -2.00 20.55
N TYR A 131 6.80 -2.85 21.56
CA TYR A 131 6.57 -2.42 22.93
C TYR A 131 7.65 -1.45 23.45
N SER A 132 8.90 -1.58 23.00
CA SER A 132 9.97 -0.61 23.27
C SER A 132 9.64 0.76 22.67
N ILE A 133 9.18 0.78 21.41
CA ILE A 133 8.75 2.02 20.72
C ILE A 133 7.56 2.65 21.46
N MET A 134 6.55 1.85 21.82
CA MET A 134 5.40 2.33 22.60
C MET A 134 5.84 2.98 23.91
N LYS A 135 6.73 2.34 24.65
CA LYS A 135 7.27 2.89 25.89
C LYS A 135 7.99 4.22 25.69
N GLN A 136 8.86 4.31 24.68
CA GLN A 136 9.58 5.54 24.33
C GLN A 136 8.63 6.71 23.96
N ARG A 137 7.48 6.37 23.39
CA ARG A 137 6.47 7.33 22.92
C ARG A 137 5.34 7.57 23.92
N ASN A 138 5.38 6.99 25.12
CA ASN A 138 4.31 7.02 26.12
C ASN A 138 2.96 6.54 25.60
N LEU A 139 2.98 5.52 24.70
CA LEU A 139 1.80 4.88 24.15
C LEU A 139 1.46 3.62 24.94
N THR A 140 0.19 3.27 24.96
CA THR A 140 -0.35 2.04 25.54
C THR A 140 -1.02 1.20 24.45
N PRO A 141 -1.30 -0.09 24.66
CA PRO A 141 -2.06 -0.88 23.69
C PRO A 141 -3.41 -0.27 23.30
N ALA A 142 -4.05 0.49 24.20
CA ALA A 142 -5.31 1.19 23.90
C ALA A 142 -5.16 2.31 22.86
N ASN A 143 -3.95 2.84 22.68
CA ASN A 143 -3.64 3.83 21.63
C ASN A 143 -3.32 3.20 20.29
N ILE A 144 -3.09 1.88 20.24
CA ILE A 144 -2.67 1.16 19.04
C ILE A 144 -3.86 0.46 18.39
N LEU A 145 -4.16 0.81 17.15
CA LEU A 145 -5.22 0.20 16.37
C LEU A 145 -4.86 -1.25 15.98
N GLY A 146 -3.60 -1.51 15.70
CA GLY A 146 -3.09 -2.81 15.31
C GLY A 146 -1.73 -2.76 14.64
N VAL A 147 -1.37 -3.90 14.03
CA VAL A 147 -0.10 -4.12 13.32
C VAL A 147 -0.40 -4.60 11.91
N GLY A 148 -0.04 -3.81 10.90
CA GLY A 148 -0.02 -4.22 9.51
C GLY A 148 1.34 -4.81 9.16
N VAL A 149 1.38 -5.99 8.54
CA VAL A 149 2.63 -6.67 8.17
C VAL A 149 2.66 -6.86 6.66
N ALA A 150 3.65 -6.27 6.01
CA ALA A 150 3.97 -6.50 4.61
C ALA A 150 4.99 -7.64 4.48
N ILE A 151 4.69 -8.63 3.64
CA ILE A 151 5.59 -9.75 3.34
C ILE A 151 5.66 -10.02 1.84
N PRO A 152 6.77 -10.55 1.33
CA PRO A 152 6.78 -11.08 -0.03
C PRO A 152 5.91 -12.34 -0.13
N GLY A 153 5.11 -12.46 -1.17
CA GLY A 153 4.34 -13.67 -1.46
C GLY A 153 2.83 -13.48 -1.51
N VAL A 154 2.10 -14.59 -1.69
CA VAL A 154 0.64 -14.61 -1.85
C VAL A 154 -0.04 -14.78 -0.50
N VAL A 155 -0.89 -13.82 -0.13
CA VAL A 155 -1.59 -13.80 1.16
C VAL A 155 -3.10 -14.04 0.97
N ARG A 156 -3.65 -14.89 1.81
CA ARG A 156 -5.08 -15.21 1.93
C ARG A 156 -5.59 -14.77 3.30
N TRP A 157 -5.92 -13.48 3.43
CA TRP A 157 -6.41 -12.93 4.70
C TRP A 157 -7.77 -13.52 5.12
N ASP A 158 -8.60 -13.96 4.16
CA ASP A 158 -9.85 -14.69 4.40
C ASP A 158 -9.63 -16.06 5.09
N LEU A 159 -8.45 -16.63 4.96
CA LEU A 159 -8.04 -17.89 5.59
C LEU A 159 -7.00 -17.69 6.71
N HIS A 160 -6.58 -16.47 7.01
CA HIS A 160 -5.45 -16.14 7.89
C HIS A 160 -4.17 -16.89 7.48
N GLN A 161 -3.89 -16.94 6.18
CA GLN A 161 -2.85 -17.80 5.63
C GLN A 161 -1.97 -17.06 4.62
N VAL A 162 -0.67 -17.34 4.69
CA VAL A 162 0.28 -17.06 3.62
C VAL A 162 0.38 -18.34 2.78
N ASP A 163 -0.15 -18.30 1.56
CA ASP A 163 -0.17 -19.49 0.69
C ASP A 163 1.23 -19.86 0.25
N PHE A 164 1.99 -18.86 -0.17
CA PHE A 164 3.32 -19.08 -0.73
C PHE A 164 4.18 -17.81 -0.63
N ALA A 165 5.31 -17.88 0.06
CA ALA A 165 6.34 -16.84 0.15
C ALA A 165 7.73 -17.47 0.04
N PRO A 166 8.23 -17.70 -1.18
CA PRO A 166 9.45 -18.47 -1.40
C PRO A 166 10.70 -17.83 -0.82
N THR A 167 10.78 -16.51 -0.78
CA THR A 167 11.89 -15.76 -0.17
C THR A 167 11.97 -15.93 1.34
N LEU A 168 10.84 -16.19 1.99
CA LEU A 168 10.74 -16.48 3.43
C LEU A 168 10.64 -17.98 3.73
N ASP A 169 10.72 -18.81 2.69
CA ASP A 169 10.51 -20.27 2.77
C ASP A 169 9.20 -20.64 3.49
N LEU A 170 8.12 -19.85 3.23
CA LEU A 170 6.79 -20.12 3.76
C LEU A 170 5.89 -20.78 2.72
N ARG A 171 5.09 -21.74 3.19
CA ARG A 171 4.03 -22.39 2.41
C ARG A 171 2.90 -22.77 3.37
N TYR A 172 1.69 -22.29 3.06
CA TYR A 172 0.47 -22.55 3.86
C TYR A 172 0.67 -22.17 5.34
N PHE A 173 1.35 -21.04 5.57
CA PHE A 173 1.63 -20.54 6.91
C PHE A 173 0.38 -19.88 7.51
N ASP A 174 -0.13 -20.47 8.59
CA ASP A 174 -1.25 -19.90 9.37
C ASP A 174 -0.70 -18.81 10.32
N TYR A 175 -1.14 -17.57 10.13
CA TYR A 175 -0.61 -16.45 10.91
C TYR A 175 -1.47 -16.06 12.13
N ARG A 176 -2.50 -16.86 12.50
CA ARG A 176 -3.25 -16.63 13.75
C ARG A 176 -2.36 -16.67 14.99
N ALA A 177 -1.33 -17.54 14.98
CA ALA A 177 -0.32 -17.54 16.02
C ALA A 177 0.46 -16.21 16.14
N VAL A 178 0.58 -15.44 15.06
CA VAL A 178 1.20 -14.11 15.07
C VAL A 178 0.27 -13.11 15.76
N GLU A 179 -1.03 -13.17 15.51
CA GLU A 179 -2.05 -12.35 16.19
C GLU A 179 -2.00 -12.58 17.71
N ASP A 180 -1.97 -13.85 18.14
CA ASP A 180 -1.88 -14.23 19.56
C ASP A 180 -0.60 -13.67 20.21
N ILE A 181 0.53 -13.68 19.49
CA ILE A 181 1.80 -13.16 19.99
C ILE A 181 1.73 -11.64 20.19
N PHE A 182 1.22 -10.88 19.23
CA PHE A 182 1.18 -9.42 19.34
C PHE A 182 0.18 -8.89 20.36
N VAL A 183 -0.89 -9.65 20.65
CA VAL A 183 -2.02 -9.23 21.52
C VAL A 183 -2.66 -7.91 21.00
N LEU A 184 -2.56 -7.70 19.72
CA LEU A 184 -3.09 -6.57 18.95
C LEU A 184 -3.69 -7.13 17.67
N PRO A 185 -4.70 -6.48 17.08
CA PRO A 185 -5.17 -6.85 15.74
C PRO A 185 -4.01 -6.87 14.73
N VAL A 186 -3.90 -7.94 13.95
CA VAL A 186 -2.86 -8.07 12.92
C VAL A 186 -3.54 -8.27 11.56
N ILE A 187 -3.00 -7.63 10.55
CA ILE A 187 -3.24 -8.01 9.15
C ILE A 187 -1.91 -8.30 8.48
N ILE A 188 -1.91 -9.28 7.59
CA ILE A 188 -0.75 -9.53 6.72
C ILE A 188 -1.16 -9.27 5.28
N GLU A 189 -0.31 -8.58 4.52
CA GLU A 189 -0.54 -8.26 3.12
C GLU A 189 0.74 -8.50 2.30
N ASN A 190 0.57 -8.74 1.00
CA ASN A 190 1.69 -8.75 0.07
C ASN A 190 2.39 -7.38 0.04
N GLU A 191 3.72 -7.36 -0.03
CA GLU A 191 4.54 -6.14 0.01
C GLU A 191 4.22 -5.16 -1.12
N ALA A 192 4.01 -5.66 -2.35
CA ALA A 192 3.70 -4.82 -3.50
C ALA A 192 2.26 -4.28 -3.43
N ASN A 193 1.30 -5.09 -2.95
CA ASN A 193 -0.06 -4.63 -2.67
C ASN A 193 -0.06 -3.54 -1.60
N ALA A 194 0.64 -3.76 -0.49
CA ALA A 194 0.74 -2.77 0.57
C ALA A 194 1.37 -1.46 0.07
N ALA A 195 2.49 -1.53 -0.66
CA ALA A 195 3.14 -0.35 -1.21
C ALA A 195 2.25 0.38 -2.23
N GLY A 196 1.56 -0.35 -3.10
CA GLY A 196 0.61 0.22 -4.06
C GLY A 196 -0.59 0.88 -3.36
N PHE A 197 -1.05 0.31 -2.25
CA PHE A 197 -2.09 0.91 -1.44
C PHE A 197 -1.63 2.22 -0.78
N ALA A 198 -0.39 2.27 -0.26
CA ALA A 198 0.19 3.51 0.26
C ALA A 198 0.24 4.60 -0.80
N GLU A 199 0.69 4.27 -2.00
CA GLU A 199 0.77 5.22 -3.12
C GLU A 199 -0.61 5.75 -3.48
N SER A 200 -1.61 4.87 -3.66
CA SER A 200 -3.00 5.27 -3.93
C SER A 200 -3.61 6.13 -2.82
N TRP A 201 -3.24 5.88 -1.56
CA TRP A 201 -3.72 6.66 -0.42
C TRP A 201 -3.15 8.08 -0.37
N LEU A 202 -1.88 8.23 -0.77
CA LEU A 202 -1.16 9.50 -0.76
C LEU A 202 -1.45 10.37 -1.99
N GLN A 203 -1.87 9.76 -3.10
CA GLN A 203 -2.21 10.47 -4.32
C GLN A 203 -3.54 11.24 -4.21
N SER A 204 -3.70 12.23 -5.07
CA SER A 204 -4.95 13.00 -5.14
C SER A 204 -6.09 12.11 -5.64
N ARG A 205 -7.33 12.44 -5.24
CA ARG A 205 -8.56 11.70 -5.55
C ARG A 205 -8.92 11.57 -7.02
N ASP A 206 -8.24 12.29 -7.89
CA ASP A 206 -8.53 12.28 -9.32
C ASP A 206 -8.00 11.02 -10.02
N GLN A 207 -7.20 10.20 -9.30
CA GLN A 207 -6.65 8.93 -9.78
C GLN A 207 -7.18 7.76 -8.93
N ALA A 208 -8.41 7.31 -9.22
CA ALA A 208 -9.04 6.19 -8.51
C ALA A 208 -8.46 4.83 -8.89
N ASP A 209 -7.93 4.72 -10.12
CA ASP A 209 -7.44 3.49 -10.72
C ASP A 209 -5.97 3.61 -11.07
N GLY A 210 -5.24 2.51 -11.00
CA GLY A 210 -3.82 2.50 -11.37
C GLY A 210 -3.13 1.18 -11.10
N ILE A 211 -1.92 1.09 -11.63
CA ILE A 211 -1.01 -0.02 -11.39
C ILE A 211 0.20 0.51 -10.61
N TYR A 212 0.55 -0.17 -9.55
CA TYR A 212 1.84 0.00 -8.88
C TYR A 212 2.76 -1.14 -9.25
N LEU A 213 3.94 -0.84 -9.75
CA LEU A 213 5.01 -1.82 -10.02
C LEU A 213 6.09 -1.70 -8.95
N SER A 214 6.24 -2.72 -8.12
CA SER A 214 7.30 -2.84 -7.13
C SER A 214 8.49 -3.57 -7.73
N ILE A 215 9.57 -2.84 -8.05
CA ILE A 215 10.77 -3.41 -8.66
C ILE A 215 11.90 -3.41 -7.66
N ASN A 216 12.08 -4.55 -7.04
CA ASN A 216 13.07 -4.87 -6.01
C ASN A 216 13.91 -6.08 -6.47
N LYS A 217 14.46 -6.89 -5.55
CA LYS A 217 15.08 -8.19 -5.86
C LYS A 217 14.16 -9.12 -6.65
N GLY A 218 12.84 -8.94 -6.54
CA GLY A 218 11.80 -9.49 -7.39
C GLY A 218 11.03 -8.36 -8.08
N VAL A 219 10.03 -8.72 -8.89
CA VAL A 219 9.09 -7.78 -9.51
C VAL A 219 7.67 -8.20 -9.13
N GLY A 220 7.02 -7.37 -8.34
CA GLY A 220 5.62 -7.49 -7.97
C GLY A 220 4.81 -6.31 -8.47
N GLY A 221 3.53 -6.28 -8.14
CA GLY A 221 2.69 -5.13 -8.41
C GLY A 221 1.36 -5.19 -7.69
N ALA A 222 0.66 -4.08 -7.70
CA ALA A 222 -0.70 -3.94 -7.22
C ALA A 222 -1.60 -3.37 -8.31
N VAL A 223 -2.83 -3.86 -8.36
CA VAL A 223 -3.90 -3.32 -9.19
C VAL A 223 -4.86 -2.58 -8.26
N ILE A 224 -5.04 -1.29 -8.51
CA ILE A 224 -5.96 -0.43 -7.76
C ILE A 224 -7.16 -0.12 -8.67
N VAL A 225 -8.37 -0.31 -8.13
CA VAL A 225 -9.64 0.02 -8.79
C VAL A 225 -10.53 0.70 -7.76
N ASP A 226 -11.06 1.86 -8.08
CA ASP A 226 -11.89 2.66 -7.17
C ASP A 226 -11.20 2.89 -5.80
N HIS A 227 -9.92 3.24 -5.80
CA HIS A 227 -9.06 3.42 -4.60
C HIS A 227 -8.88 2.16 -3.74
N ALA A 228 -9.26 0.99 -4.20
CA ALA A 228 -9.14 -0.27 -3.47
C ALA A 228 -8.23 -1.26 -4.22
N LEU A 229 -7.58 -2.14 -3.45
CA LEU A 229 -6.80 -3.22 -4.03
C LEU A 229 -7.72 -4.23 -4.73
N SER A 230 -7.42 -4.51 -6.00
CA SER A 230 -8.08 -5.55 -6.77
C SER A 230 -7.25 -6.84 -6.71
N TYR A 231 -7.70 -7.79 -5.90
CA TYR A 231 -6.94 -9.03 -5.66
C TYR A 231 -7.09 -10.08 -6.76
N GLY A 232 -8.11 -9.97 -7.61
CA GLY A 232 -8.48 -11.04 -8.54
C GLY A 232 -9.08 -12.27 -7.82
N ILE A 233 -9.59 -13.21 -8.61
CA ILE A 233 -10.33 -14.39 -8.10
C ILE A 233 -9.43 -15.29 -7.24
N ASN A 234 -8.16 -15.44 -7.63
CA ASN A 234 -7.19 -16.31 -6.94
C ASN A 234 -6.17 -15.50 -6.11
N ARG A 235 -6.43 -14.22 -5.84
CA ARG A 235 -5.52 -13.31 -5.16
C ARG A 235 -4.13 -13.23 -5.77
N ARG A 236 -4.08 -13.28 -7.12
CA ARG A 236 -2.86 -13.20 -7.94
C ARG A 236 -2.90 -12.02 -8.91
N SER A 237 -3.77 -11.06 -8.66
CA SER A 237 -3.73 -9.79 -9.39
C SER A 237 -2.42 -9.09 -9.08
N GLY A 238 -1.80 -8.48 -10.07
CA GLY A 238 -0.52 -7.78 -9.86
C GLY A 238 0.73 -8.64 -10.02
N GLU A 239 0.63 -9.93 -10.32
CA GLU A 239 1.78 -10.82 -10.61
C GLU A 239 2.47 -10.48 -11.95
N PHE A 240 2.66 -9.18 -12.22
CA PHE A 240 3.23 -8.66 -13.47
C PHE A 240 4.64 -9.17 -13.73
N GLY A 241 5.45 -9.39 -12.67
CA GLY A 241 6.79 -9.94 -12.78
C GLY A 241 6.85 -11.28 -13.51
N HIS A 242 5.74 -12.03 -13.50
CA HIS A 242 5.65 -13.33 -14.16
C HIS A 242 4.99 -13.30 -15.54
N MET A 243 4.68 -12.11 -16.09
CA MET A 243 4.33 -11.97 -17.51
C MET A 243 5.51 -12.39 -18.38
N THR A 244 5.25 -13.11 -19.48
CA THR A 244 6.30 -13.47 -20.42
C THR A 244 6.69 -12.26 -21.24
N LEU A 245 7.90 -11.76 -21.03
CA LEU A 245 8.47 -10.63 -21.76
C LEU A 245 9.27 -11.13 -22.98
N VAL A 246 10.04 -12.19 -22.80
CA VAL A 246 10.86 -12.79 -23.87
C VAL A 246 10.58 -14.29 -23.93
N PRO A 247 9.75 -14.76 -24.87
CA PRO A 247 9.45 -16.19 -25.00
C PRO A 247 10.71 -17.05 -25.15
N GLY A 248 10.84 -18.13 -24.34
CA GLY A 248 12.00 -19.01 -24.34
C GLY A 248 13.30 -18.36 -23.83
N GLY A 249 13.18 -17.20 -23.15
CA GLY A 249 14.33 -16.44 -22.67
C GLY A 249 14.86 -16.91 -21.31
N ARG A 250 15.36 -15.97 -20.50
CA ARG A 250 16.00 -16.27 -19.20
C ARG A 250 15.07 -17.03 -18.26
N ARG A 251 15.63 -18.00 -17.55
CA ARG A 251 14.89 -18.75 -16.52
C ARG A 251 14.55 -17.86 -15.34
N CYS A 252 13.30 -17.87 -14.90
CA CYS A 252 12.81 -17.16 -13.74
C CYS A 252 12.83 -18.06 -12.50
N SER A 253 12.88 -17.46 -11.32
CA SER A 253 12.78 -18.14 -10.01
C SER A 253 11.48 -18.95 -9.86
N CYS A 254 10.40 -18.56 -10.54
CA CYS A 254 9.13 -19.29 -10.56
C CYS A 254 9.14 -20.58 -11.39
N GLY A 255 10.25 -20.91 -12.07
CA GLY A 255 10.42 -22.08 -12.92
C GLY A 255 10.05 -21.87 -14.40
N LYS A 256 9.38 -20.76 -14.76
CA LYS A 256 9.11 -20.37 -16.16
C LYS A 256 10.34 -19.74 -16.83
N GLU A 257 10.28 -19.66 -18.15
CA GLU A 257 11.25 -18.93 -18.96
C GLU A 257 10.65 -17.63 -19.50
N GLY A 258 11.46 -16.58 -19.58
CA GLY A 258 11.10 -15.32 -20.23
C GLY A 258 10.25 -14.36 -19.40
N CYS A 259 10.12 -14.55 -18.09
CA CYS A 259 9.36 -13.67 -17.23
C CYS A 259 9.98 -12.26 -17.16
N PHE A 260 9.16 -11.23 -17.03
CA PHE A 260 9.59 -9.84 -16.82
C PHE A 260 10.60 -9.70 -15.68
N GLU A 261 10.38 -10.36 -14.53
CA GLU A 261 11.29 -10.37 -13.38
C GLU A 261 12.71 -10.81 -13.74
N ALA A 262 12.87 -11.79 -14.63
CA ALA A 262 14.17 -12.30 -15.03
C ALA A 262 15.03 -11.29 -15.82
N TYR A 263 14.42 -10.19 -16.25
CA TYR A 263 15.07 -9.09 -17.00
C TYR A 263 15.10 -7.79 -16.24
N CYS A 264 14.17 -7.53 -15.36
CA CYS A 264 13.98 -6.22 -14.75
C CYS A 264 13.92 -6.21 -13.22
N SER A 265 14.20 -7.33 -12.53
CA SER A 265 14.47 -7.24 -11.09
C SER A 265 15.80 -6.51 -10.82
N THR A 266 15.93 -5.86 -9.67
CA THR A 266 17.18 -5.18 -9.30
C THR A 266 18.35 -6.15 -9.15
N ARG A 267 18.09 -7.43 -8.87
CA ARG A 267 19.07 -8.50 -8.81
C ARG A 267 19.86 -8.62 -10.13
N VAL A 268 19.20 -8.44 -11.28
CA VAL A 268 19.85 -8.50 -12.61
C VAL A 268 21.01 -7.50 -12.73
N LEU A 269 20.89 -6.35 -12.07
CA LEU A 269 21.92 -5.30 -12.04
C LEU A 269 22.92 -5.54 -10.91
N ALA A 270 22.42 -5.86 -9.71
CA ALA A 270 23.23 -6.05 -8.51
C ALA A 270 24.23 -7.22 -8.65
N ASP A 271 23.85 -8.31 -9.31
CA ASP A 271 24.71 -9.48 -9.51
C ASP A 271 26.01 -9.14 -10.28
N LEU A 272 25.98 -8.10 -11.11
CA LEU A 272 27.17 -7.61 -11.84
C LEU A 272 28.19 -6.90 -10.93
N THR A 273 27.80 -6.61 -9.70
CA THR A 273 28.62 -5.89 -8.72
C THR A 273 28.63 -6.58 -7.35
N GLY A 274 28.53 -7.93 -7.36
CA GLY A 274 28.63 -8.74 -6.16
C GLY A 274 27.39 -8.63 -5.23
N GLY A 275 26.23 -8.30 -5.79
CA GLY A 275 24.95 -8.17 -5.04
C GLY A 275 24.68 -6.75 -4.54
N ASP A 276 25.54 -5.76 -4.82
CA ASP A 276 25.37 -4.37 -4.40
C ASP A 276 24.79 -3.52 -5.56
N LEU A 277 23.50 -3.21 -5.48
CA LEU A 277 22.82 -2.35 -6.47
C LEU A 277 23.39 -0.93 -6.48
N ALA A 278 23.73 -0.36 -5.34
CA ALA A 278 24.31 0.98 -5.27
C ALA A 278 25.70 1.03 -5.93
N ALA A 279 26.50 -0.05 -5.79
CA ALA A 279 27.77 -0.18 -6.50
C ALA A 279 27.58 -0.21 -8.02
N PHE A 280 26.53 -0.89 -8.53
CA PHE A 280 26.21 -0.86 -9.96
C PHE A 280 26.01 0.57 -10.45
N PHE A 281 25.19 1.36 -9.80
CA PHE A 281 24.87 2.73 -10.21
C PHE A 281 26.04 3.72 -10.02
N ARG A 282 26.93 3.47 -9.05
CA ARG A 282 28.20 4.23 -8.95
C ARG A 282 29.12 3.92 -10.13
N ARG A 283 29.37 2.63 -10.40
CA ARG A 283 30.30 2.16 -11.44
C ARG A 283 29.78 2.42 -12.86
N LYS A 284 28.45 2.36 -13.07
CA LYS A 284 27.81 2.66 -14.36
C LYS A 284 28.26 4.00 -14.95
N ARG A 285 28.59 4.99 -14.10
CA ARG A 285 29.03 6.32 -14.55
C ARG A 285 30.41 6.30 -15.23
N GLU A 286 31.26 5.34 -14.92
CA GLU A 286 32.63 5.23 -15.34
C GLU A 286 32.87 4.06 -16.30
N GLU A 287 32.02 3.07 -16.30
CA GLU A 287 32.17 1.81 -17.04
C GLU A 287 31.15 1.71 -18.19
N PRO A 288 31.61 1.90 -19.48
CA PRO A 288 30.66 1.90 -20.62
C PRO A 288 29.86 0.61 -20.79
N HIS A 289 30.42 -0.55 -20.40
CA HIS A 289 29.67 -1.81 -20.49
C HIS A 289 28.50 -1.87 -19.52
N LEU A 290 28.60 -1.30 -18.32
CA LEU A 290 27.50 -1.21 -17.36
C LEU A 290 26.44 -0.20 -17.83
N GLN A 291 26.85 0.86 -18.52
CA GLN A 291 25.93 1.78 -19.18
C GLN A 291 25.11 1.06 -20.26
N GLN A 292 25.74 0.19 -21.05
CA GLN A 292 25.02 -0.60 -22.07
C GLN A 292 24.07 -1.64 -21.46
N VAL A 293 24.45 -2.23 -20.32
CA VAL A 293 23.55 -3.12 -19.55
C VAL A 293 22.33 -2.34 -19.08
N TRP A 294 22.53 -1.14 -18.51
CA TRP A 294 21.45 -0.28 -18.06
C TRP A 294 20.49 0.11 -19.18
N GLU A 295 21.02 0.49 -20.33
CA GLU A 295 20.21 0.82 -21.50
C GLU A 295 19.37 -0.38 -21.98
N THR A 296 19.93 -1.58 -21.94
CA THR A 296 19.21 -2.82 -22.25
C THR A 296 18.14 -3.12 -21.22
N TYR A 297 18.43 -2.88 -19.94
CA TYR A 297 17.47 -3.02 -18.85
C TYR A 297 16.29 -2.06 -19.02
N LEU A 298 16.55 -0.77 -19.34
CA LEU A 298 15.52 0.22 -19.60
C LEU A 298 14.60 -0.18 -20.75
N ARG A 299 15.14 -0.76 -21.84
CA ARG A 299 14.31 -1.25 -22.95
C ARG A 299 13.38 -2.39 -22.52
N TYR A 300 13.85 -3.35 -21.74
CA TYR A 300 12.98 -4.40 -21.23
C TYR A 300 11.93 -3.85 -20.27
N LEU A 301 12.29 -2.91 -19.43
CA LEU A 301 11.35 -2.24 -18.52
C LEU A 301 10.31 -1.46 -19.32
N ALA A 302 10.73 -0.69 -20.33
CA ALA A 302 9.82 0.05 -21.20
C ALA A 302 8.86 -0.87 -21.94
N GLN A 303 9.34 -2.02 -22.45
CA GLN A 303 8.49 -3.02 -23.10
C GLN A 303 7.44 -3.59 -22.13
N ALA A 304 7.83 -3.89 -20.89
CA ALA A 304 6.87 -4.40 -19.90
C ALA A 304 5.82 -3.36 -19.53
N VAL A 305 6.25 -2.11 -19.29
CA VAL A 305 5.35 -1.00 -18.94
C VAL A 305 4.42 -0.66 -20.09
N SER A 306 4.93 -0.59 -21.34
CA SER A 306 4.08 -0.33 -22.51
C SER A 306 3.02 -1.43 -22.70
N ASN A 307 3.37 -2.70 -22.47
CA ASN A 307 2.40 -3.80 -22.52
C ASN A 307 1.27 -3.63 -21.49
N ILE A 308 1.61 -3.17 -20.27
CA ILE A 308 0.63 -2.91 -19.21
C ILE A 308 -0.25 -1.72 -19.60
N CYS A 309 0.33 -0.61 -20.07
CA CYS A 309 -0.41 0.56 -20.52
C CYS A 309 -1.39 0.22 -21.63
N VAL A 310 -0.97 -0.55 -22.63
CA VAL A 310 -1.83 -0.96 -23.77
C VAL A 310 -2.95 -1.91 -23.32
N ALA A 311 -2.67 -2.79 -22.34
CA ALA A 311 -3.65 -3.78 -21.89
C ALA A 311 -4.71 -3.22 -20.95
N LEU A 312 -4.38 -2.23 -20.12
CA LEU A 312 -5.23 -1.78 -19.02
C LEU A 312 -5.67 -0.31 -19.15
N ASP A 313 -4.93 0.52 -19.90
CA ASP A 313 -5.20 1.95 -20.11
C ASP A 313 -5.41 2.75 -18.81
N VAL A 314 -4.52 2.52 -17.85
CA VAL A 314 -4.53 3.16 -16.53
C VAL A 314 -3.13 3.68 -16.17
N PRO A 315 -3.01 4.64 -15.24
CA PRO A 315 -1.73 5.11 -14.73
C PRO A 315 -0.86 3.98 -14.16
N VAL A 316 0.45 4.05 -14.43
CA VAL A 316 1.44 3.11 -13.89
C VAL A 316 2.44 3.87 -13.02
N VAL A 317 2.56 3.47 -11.77
CA VAL A 317 3.53 4.02 -10.82
C VAL A 317 4.65 3.02 -10.62
N ILE A 318 5.89 3.43 -10.85
CA ILE A 318 7.07 2.60 -10.64
C ILE A 318 7.66 2.92 -9.26
N GLY A 319 7.69 1.91 -8.40
CA GLY A 319 8.27 1.97 -7.06
C GLY A 319 9.30 0.87 -6.83
N GLY A 320 9.62 0.66 -5.56
CA GLY A 320 10.68 -0.24 -5.14
C GLY A 320 12.07 0.40 -5.30
N ASP A 321 13.12 -0.40 -5.07
CA ASP A 321 14.52 0.07 -5.06
C ASP A 321 14.93 0.74 -6.38
N ILE A 322 14.41 0.29 -7.51
CA ILE A 322 14.78 0.83 -8.82
C ILE A 322 14.36 2.30 -8.99
N ALA A 323 13.26 2.71 -8.36
CA ALA A 323 12.76 4.08 -8.46
C ALA A 323 13.76 5.10 -7.95
N LEU A 324 14.61 4.74 -6.98
CA LEU A 324 15.66 5.58 -6.42
C LEU A 324 16.75 5.94 -7.46
N TYR A 325 16.90 5.12 -8.49
CA TYR A 325 17.96 5.25 -9.47
C TYR A 325 17.46 5.66 -10.86
N LEU A 326 16.17 5.54 -11.12
CA LEU A 326 15.58 5.81 -12.42
C LEU A 326 15.42 7.31 -12.69
N GLY A 327 15.39 8.16 -11.65
CA GLY A 327 15.03 9.57 -11.76
C GLY A 327 15.80 10.36 -12.83
N ASN A 328 17.11 10.18 -12.93
CA ASN A 328 17.94 10.89 -13.92
C ASN A 328 17.69 10.42 -15.37
N ASP A 329 17.31 9.18 -15.55
CA ASP A 329 17.05 8.56 -16.86
C ASP A 329 15.54 8.46 -17.15
N PHE A 330 14.69 9.06 -16.28
CA PHE A 330 13.24 8.86 -16.32
C PHE A 330 12.61 9.40 -17.62
N GLN A 331 13.02 10.58 -18.09
CA GLN A 331 12.50 11.11 -19.36
C GLN A 331 12.88 10.22 -20.54
N HIS A 332 14.13 9.75 -20.60
CA HIS A 332 14.58 8.82 -21.62
C HIS A 332 13.79 7.50 -21.58
N PHE A 333 13.50 7.02 -20.38
CA PHE A 333 12.64 5.84 -20.18
C PHE A 333 11.19 6.08 -20.69
N ILE A 334 10.60 7.25 -20.41
CA ILE A 334 9.28 7.63 -20.93
C ILE A 334 9.26 7.66 -22.45
N ASP A 335 10.28 8.28 -23.07
CA ASP A 335 10.42 8.33 -24.52
C ASP A 335 10.45 6.92 -25.16
N MET A 336 11.10 5.95 -24.48
CA MET A 336 11.10 4.56 -24.90
C MET A 336 9.70 3.91 -24.78
N VAL A 337 8.97 4.19 -23.68
CA VAL A 337 7.62 3.66 -23.47
C VAL A 337 6.69 4.22 -24.52
N GLU A 338 6.74 5.53 -24.78
CA GLU A 338 5.92 6.20 -25.81
C GLU A 338 6.17 5.63 -27.22
N ALA A 339 7.43 5.39 -27.56
CA ALA A 339 7.80 4.81 -28.85
C ALA A 339 7.23 3.39 -29.07
N MET A 340 6.87 2.68 -27.99
CA MET A 340 6.31 1.32 -28.04
C MET A 340 4.77 1.28 -27.99
N ILE A 341 4.11 2.39 -27.67
CA ILE A 341 2.65 2.48 -27.63
C ILE A 341 2.12 2.91 -29.01
N PRO A 342 1.19 2.15 -29.62
CA PRO A 342 0.73 2.42 -30.99
C PRO A 342 -0.24 3.62 -31.09
N PHE A 343 -0.68 4.17 -29.97
CA PHE A 343 -1.63 5.28 -29.91
C PHE A 343 -0.90 6.53 -29.42
N SER A 344 -1.20 7.69 -30.00
CA SER A 344 -0.61 8.97 -29.62
C SER A 344 -1.21 9.50 -28.30
N SER A 345 -0.96 8.83 -27.23
CA SER A 345 -1.30 9.29 -25.87
C SER A 345 -0.04 9.26 -25.02
N HIS A 346 0.15 10.30 -24.21
CA HIS A 346 1.21 10.27 -23.23
C HIS A 346 0.93 9.16 -22.22
N PRO A 347 1.85 8.21 -22.00
CA PRO A 347 1.67 7.20 -20.97
C PRO A 347 1.62 7.89 -19.60
N TYR A 348 0.63 7.55 -18.82
CA TYR A 348 0.52 8.01 -17.43
C TYR A 348 1.46 7.20 -16.53
N VAL A 349 2.77 7.40 -16.73
CA VAL A 349 3.81 6.70 -15.95
C VAL A 349 4.49 7.71 -15.03
N SER A 350 4.65 7.34 -13.77
CA SER A 350 5.31 8.17 -12.75
C SER A 350 6.16 7.32 -11.82
N LEU A 351 7.05 7.98 -11.07
CA LEU A 351 7.79 7.36 -9.98
C LEU A 351 7.00 7.46 -8.68
N SER A 352 7.10 6.44 -7.85
CA SER A 352 6.49 6.41 -6.53
C SER A 352 6.99 7.56 -5.66
N SER A 353 6.08 8.19 -4.96
CA SER A 353 6.34 9.20 -3.94
C SER A 353 6.39 8.65 -2.51
N ALA A 354 5.94 7.41 -2.30
CA ALA A 354 5.81 6.81 -0.98
C ALA A 354 7.15 6.39 -0.34
N GLY A 355 8.26 6.40 -1.11
CA GLY A 355 9.61 6.15 -0.60
C GLY A 355 9.85 4.69 -0.15
N ALA A 356 10.95 4.51 0.60
CA ALA A 356 11.41 3.18 1.02
C ALA A 356 10.49 2.49 2.04
N ASP A 357 9.65 3.24 2.74
CA ASP A 357 8.73 2.71 3.77
C ASP A 357 7.33 2.39 3.21
N ALA A 358 7.15 2.47 1.88
CA ALA A 358 5.85 2.31 1.22
C ALA A 358 5.09 1.05 1.66
N ALA A 359 5.76 -0.10 1.69
CA ALA A 359 5.16 -1.37 2.09
C ALA A 359 4.71 -1.36 3.57
N CYS A 360 5.55 -0.85 4.47
CA CYS A 360 5.21 -0.70 5.89
C CYS A 360 4.01 0.23 6.09
N VAL A 361 4.08 1.42 5.48
CA VAL A 361 3.03 2.45 5.59
C VAL A 361 1.73 1.92 5.01
N GLY A 362 1.79 1.25 3.86
CA GLY A 362 0.60 0.68 3.22
C GLY A 362 -0.06 -0.43 4.03
N ALA A 363 0.73 -1.34 4.62
CA ALA A 363 0.21 -2.36 5.52
C ALA A 363 -0.50 -1.75 6.74
N ALA A 364 0.06 -0.68 7.32
CA ALA A 364 -0.57 0.07 8.40
C ALA A 364 -1.85 0.79 7.95
N LEU A 365 -1.84 1.43 6.78
CA LEU A 365 -2.99 2.14 6.20
C LEU A 365 -4.17 1.22 5.89
N LEU A 366 -3.93 -0.05 5.55
CA LEU A 366 -5.01 -1.04 5.39
C LEU A 366 -5.81 -1.21 6.69
N LEU A 367 -5.15 -1.18 7.86
CA LEU A 367 -5.87 -1.18 9.15
C LEU A 367 -6.65 0.12 9.38
N VAL A 368 -6.09 1.28 9.00
CA VAL A 368 -6.82 2.57 9.05
C VAL A 368 -8.07 2.50 8.18
N ALA A 369 -7.92 2.05 6.93
CA ALA A 369 -9.02 1.93 5.99
C ALA A 369 -10.12 0.99 6.53
N ARG A 370 -9.73 -0.13 7.14
CA ARG A 370 -10.66 -1.07 7.78
C ARG A 370 -11.38 -0.43 8.98
N ARG A 371 -10.66 0.28 9.85
CA ARG A 371 -11.22 0.99 11.01
C ARG A 371 -12.27 2.02 10.61
N LEU A 372 -12.02 2.75 9.56
CA LEU A 372 -12.91 3.76 9.01
C LEU A 372 -13.97 3.16 8.08
N GLN A 373 -13.89 1.85 7.80
CA GLN A 373 -14.77 1.12 6.87
C GLN A 373 -14.73 1.72 5.45
N LEU A 374 -13.55 2.13 4.97
CA LEU A 374 -13.38 2.79 3.67
C LEU A 374 -13.28 1.79 2.52
N LEU A 375 -12.90 0.55 2.80
CA LEU A 375 -12.75 -0.51 1.80
C LEU A 375 -14.02 -1.37 1.74
N PRO A 376 -14.57 -1.63 0.55
CA PRO A 376 -15.67 -2.57 0.39
C PRO A 376 -15.18 -4.00 0.70
N GLY A 377 -15.84 -4.70 1.63
CA GLY A 377 -15.62 -6.13 1.85
C GLY A 377 -14.35 -6.52 2.63
N VAL A 378 -13.73 -5.61 3.36
CA VAL A 378 -12.59 -5.88 4.27
C VAL A 378 -13.02 -5.82 5.72
#